data_379ae26839d306bdd81467cc1472dffc
#
_entry.id   379ae26839d306bdd81467cc1472dffc
#
_cell.length_a   1.000
_cell.length_b   1.000
_cell.length_c   1.000
_cell.angle_alpha   90.00
_cell.angle_beta   90.00
_cell.angle_gamma   90.00
#
_symmetry.space_group_name_H-M   'P 1'
#
loop_
_entity.id
_entity.type
_entity.pdbx_description
1 polymer ?
#
loop_
_entity_poly.entity_id
_entity_poly.type
_entity_poly.pdbx_seq_one_letter_code
_entity_poly.pdbx_strand_id
1 'polypeptide(L)'
;MKKLILSLLAIAAMTSCTKSSEEEVDPNAPVEIKLSAGVLEAQARSAIETNAITGISILRKDGTDNMSDWGTTVKTIDIKDASSNIFDTAKEYYDPNTSIHAYFMGYYPAGTISGNGVDQIITFDPVLSDCSTDILYSGEVDLGTKETPTANAKLTFKHKLARINFVFVQGEGYPTGDYIKSIKIKSIGLPKTMKLSDGSLTFNAAVADGIEVLKNTDDTKFTIIPTGTSTTATDAAMIQPEQVIKLDITTNKGTFSDIEVKVGGNSINTTDNKIEAGKQYTITITFSGKAASTTGIVEAWGTSIAGSSNAE
;
A
#
# COMPACT_ATOMS: atom_id res chain seq x y z
N MET A 1 22.79 85.90 10.03
CA MET A 1 24.17 85.60 9.62
C MET A 1 24.30 84.08 9.50
N LYS A 2 24.63 83.63 8.39
CA LYS A 2 25.12 82.38 7.86
C LYS A 2 24.23 81.86 6.70
N LYS A 3 24.88 81.94 5.57
CA LYS A 3 24.36 81.63 4.23
C LYS A 3 24.27 80.09 4.06
N LEU A 4 23.12 79.63 3.65
CA LEU A 4 22.93 78.24 3.21
C LEU A 4 23.22 78.18 1.72
N ILE A 5 24.26 77.42 1.36
CA ILE A 5 24.59 77.10 -0.02
C ILE A 5 23.86 75.85 -0.41
N LEU A 6 22.92 75.99 -1.36
CA LEU A 6 22.16 74.90 -1.94
C LEU A 6 22.93 74.32 -3.14
N SER A 7 23.60 73.21 -2.98
CA SER A 7 24.22 72.47 -4.10
C SER A 7 23.22 71.54 -4.75
N LEU A 8 22.82 71.86 -5.93
CA LEU A 8 21.95 71.07 -6.79
C LEU A 8 22.79 69.96 -7.42
N LEU A 9 22.60 68.73 -6.97
CA LEU A 9 23.22 67.55 -7.58
C LEU A 9 22.24 66.98 -8.58
N ALA A 10 22.48 67.19 -9.88
CA ALA A 10 21.72 66.55 -10.97
C ALA A 10 22.14 65.08 -11.06
N ILE A 11 21.31 64.15 -10.64
CA ILE A 11 21.47 62.73 -10.88
C ILE A 11 20.81 62.45 -12.25
N ALA A 12 21.66 62.22 -13.24
CA ALA A 12 21.26 61.67 -14.51
C ALA A 12 20.81 60.20 -14.31
N ALA A 13 19.50 59.99 -14.31
CA ALA A 13 18.95 58.65 -14.35
C ALA A 13 19.25 58.07 -15.77
N MET A 14 20.27 57.23 -15.88
CA MET A 14 20.38 56.34 -17.01
C MET A 14 19.34 55.25 -16.88
N THR A 15 18.21 55.42 -17.53
CA THR A 15 17.28 54.33 -17.81
C THR A 15 17.93 53.34 -18.74
N SER A 16 18.65 52.40 -18.16
CA SER A 16 19.01 51.16 -18.82
C SER A 16 17.71 50.36 -19.01
N CYS A 17 17.09 50.52 -20.18
CA CYS A 17 16.15 49.55 -20.68
C CYS A 17 16.91 48.25 -20.92
N THR A 18 17.07 47.43 -19.88
CA THR A 18 17.23 46.00 -20.10
C THR A 18 15.92 45.51 -20.71
N LYS A 19 15.90 45.32 -22.04
CA LYS A 19 14.96 44.41 -22.65
C LYS A 19 15.13 43.09 -21.91
N SER A 20 14.22 42.80 -20.97
CA SER A 20 13.93 41.41 -20.64
C SER A 20 13.46 40.84 -22.00
N SER A 21 14.28 39.99 -22.59
CA SER A 21 13.79 39.08 -23.60
C SER A 21 12.70 38.28 -22.89
N GLU A 22 11.45 38.65 -23.07
CA GLU A 22 10.37 37.69 -22.90
C GLU A 22 10.78 36.56 -23.82
N GLU A 23 11.23 35.44 -23.27
CA GLU A 23 11.37 34.20 -24.03
C GLU A 23 10.00 33.98 -24.62
N GLU A 24 9.88 34.13 -25.93
CA GLU A 24 8.67 33.84 -26.66
C GLU A 24 8.37 32.37 -26.38
N VAL A 25 7.44 32.10 -25.47
CA VAL A 25 7.05 30.73 -25.11
C VAL A 25 6.46 30.11 -26.36
N ASP A 26 7.19 29.18 -26.96
CA ASP A 26 6.69 28.43 -28.12
C ASP A 26 5.37 27.72 -27.70
N PRO A 27 4.22 28.12 -28.28
CA PRO A 27 2.93 27.49 -27.91
C PRO A 27 2.89 25.99 -28.26
N ASN A 28 3.80 25.54 -29.12
CA ASN A 28 3.93 24.13 -29.48
C ASN A 28 4.95 23.37 -28.63
N ALA A 29 5.67 24.04 -27.71
CA ALA A 29 6.62 23.38 -26.88
C ALA A 29 5.93 22.24 -26.07
N PRO A 30 6.55 21.06 -25.97
CA PRO A 30 5.97 19.94 -25.18
C PRO A 30 5.93 20.32 -23.71
N VAL A 31 4.77 20.15 -23.08
CA VAL A 31 4.59 20.34 -21.64
C VAL A 31 4.77 19.02 -20.92
N GLU A 32 5.73 19.00 -19.99
CA GLU A 32 6.07 17.81 -19.22
C GLU A 32 4.99 17.48 -18.19
N ILE A 33 4.60 16.22 -18.11
CA ILE A 33 3.70 15.68 -17.08
C ILE A 33 4.49 15.50 -15.78
N LYS A 34 3.95 16.06 -14.69
CA LYS A 34 4.48 15.87 -13.34
C LYS A 34 3.49 15.09 -12.52
N LEU A 35 3.89 13.91 -12.08
CA LEU A 35 3.06 12.99 -11.30
C LEU A 35 3.89 12.42 -10.15
N SER A 36 3.39 12.54 -8.94
CA SER A 36 3.97 11.88 -7.77
C SER A 36 3.18 10.62 -7.41
N ALA A 37 3.74 9.76 -6.58
CA ALA A 37 3.06 8.55 -6.15
C ALA A 37 3.42 8.20 -4.71
N GLY A 38 2.49 7.60 -3.97
CA GLY A 38 2.72 7.14 -2.61
C GLY A 38 1.59 6.25 -2.12
N VAL A 39 1.85 5.46 -1.09
CA VAL A 39 0.82 4.64 -0.44
C VAL A 39 0.02 5.50 0.53
N LEU A 40 -1.28 5.29 0.58
CA LEU A 40 -2.14 5.90 1.57
C LEU A 40 -1.83 5.28 2.93
N GLU A 41 -1.05 5.99 3.72
CA GLU A 41 -0.90 5.68 5.15
C GLU A 41 -2.11 6.23 5.88
N ALA A 42 -2.79 5.40 6.67
CA ALA A 42 -3.71 5.93 7.66
C ALA A 42 -2.90 6.77 8.65
N GLN A 43 -3.31 8.00 8.86
CA GLN A 43 -2.60 8.99 9.68
C GLN A 43 -2.31 8.47 11.09
N ALA A 44 -1.11 7.94 11.30
CA ALA A 44 -0.52 7.79 12.60
C ALA A 44 1.00 7.88 12.47
N ARG A 45 1.56 8.71 13.30
CA ARG A 45 2.95 9.14 13.36
C ARG A 45 3.94 7.99 13.53
N SER A 46 4.32 7.34 12.47
CA SER A 46 5.57 6.61 12.40
C SER A 46 6.02 6.62 10.95
N ALA A 47 7.13 7.26 10.70
CA ALA A 47 7.79 7.24 9.41
C ALA A 47 8.07 5.78 9.04
N ILE A 48 7.37 5.26 8.04
CA ILE A 48 7.99 4.28 7.19
C ILE A 48 9.06 5.08 6.45
N GLU A 49 10.28 4.92 6.85
CA GLU A 49 11.43 5.71 6.38
C GLU A 49 11.74 5.49 4.90
N THR A 50 11.00 4.64 4.20
CA THR A 50 11.10 4.50 2.75
C THR A 50 9.74 4.09 2.18
N ASN A 51 9.00 5.05 1.64
CA ASN A 51 7.93 4.81 0.67
C ASN A 51 8.48 4.28 -0.68
N ALA A 52 9.60 3.60 -0.66
CA ALA A 52 10.20 3.02 -1.84
C ALA A 52 9.48 1.72 -2.17
N ILE A 53 8.72 1.72 -3.24
CA ILE A 53 8.10 0.52 -3.79
C ILE A 53 8.71 0.27 -5.14
N THR A 54 9.23 -0.93 -5.35
CA THR A 54 9.83 -1.33 -6.63
C THR A 54 8.82 -2.08 -7.48
N GLY A 55 8.91 -1.92 -8.81
CA GLY A 55 8.13 -2.73 -9.73
C GLY A 55 6.65 -2.35 -9.82
N ILE A 56 6.28 -1.10 -9.56
CA ILE A 56 4.91 -0.61 -9.78
C ILE A 56 4.62 -0.54 -11.27
N SER A 57 3.49 -1.07 -11.67
CA SER A 57 2.97 -0.97 -13.03
C SER A 57 2.13 0.29 -13.17
N ILE A 58 2.48 1.13 -14.16
CA ILE A 58 1.74 2.36 -14.49
C ILE A 58 1.12 2.22 -15.87
N LEU A 59 -0.16 2.54 -15.95
CA LEU A 59 -0.91 2.66 -17.19
C LEU A 59 -1.18 4.13 -17.48
N ARG A 60 -1.15 4.47 -18.77
CA ARG A 60 -1.56 5.77 -19.30
C ARG A 60 -2.63 5.55 -20.36
N LYS A 61 -3.61 6.43 -20.40
CA LYS A 61 -4.50 6.62 -21.53
C LYS A 61 -4.66 8.11 -21.80
N ASP A 62 -4.84 8.46 -23.06
CA ASP A 62 -5.12 9.82 -23.49
C ASP A 62 -6.50 9.83 -24.17
N GLY A 63 -7.33 10.82 -23.85
CA GLY A 63 -8.68 10.90 -24.38
C GLY A 63 -9.46 12.11 -23.93
N THR A 64 -10.66 12.28 -24.48
CA THR A 64 -11.58 13.36 -24.09
C THR A 64 -12.46 12.98 -22.90
N ASP A 65 -12.45 11.73 -22.50
CA ASP A 65 -13.22 11.18 -21.37
C ASP A 65 -12.49 10.01 -20.71
N ASN A 66 -13.01 9.56 -19.57
CA ASN A 66 -12.47 8.45 -18.80
C ASN A 66 -12.98 7.07 -19.23
N MET A 67 -13.74 6.96 -20.31
CA MET A 67 -14.42 5.74 -20.73
C MET A 67 -13.60 4.85 -21.67
N SER A 68 -12.45 5.35 -22.16
CA SER A 68 -11.60 4.60 -23.08
C SER A 68 -10.82 3.48 -22.38
N ASP A 69 -10.43 2.48 -23.16
CA ASP A 69 -9.56 1.38 -22.70
C ASP A 69 -8.21 1.90 -22.23
N TRP A 70 -7.68 1.26 -21.19
CA TRP A 70 -6.32 1.54 -20.70
C TRP A 70 -5.20 1.08 -21.66
N GLY A 71 -5.55 0.34 -22.71
CA GLY A 71 -4.55 -0.32 -23.54
C GLY A 71 -3.81 -1.42 -22.76
N THR A 72 -2.70 -1.89 -23.34
CA THR A 72 -1.89 -2.96 -22.76
C THR A 72 -0.44 -2.53 -22.50
N THR A 73 -0.11 -1.28 -22.80
CA THR A 73 1.27 -0.75 -22.60
C THR A 73 1.42 -0.35 -21.14
N VAL A 74 2.27 -1.08 -20.44
CA VAL A 74 2.57 -0.86 -19.01
C VAL A 74 3.97 -0.31 -18.89
N LYS A 75 4.14 0.76 -18.11
CA LYS A 75 5.46 1.21 -17.64
C LYS A 75 5.70 0.69 -16.24
N THR A 76 6.84 0.05 -16.02
CA THR A 76 7.27 -0.36 -14.69
C THR A 76 8.19 0.72 -14.12
N ILE A 77 7.89 1.18 -12.93
CA ILE A 77 8.64 2.23 -12.23
C ILE A 77 8.90 1.84 -10.78
N ASP A 78 9.92 2.48 -10.22
CA ASP A 78 10.21 2.43 -8.79
C ASP A 78 9.83 3.77 -8.16
N ILE A 79 8.98 3.73 -7.15
CA ILE A 79 8.68 4.90 -6.33
C ILE A 79 9.77 5.01 -5.28
N LYS A 80 10.55 6.09 -5.32
CA LYS A 80 11.64 6.34 -4.38
C LYS A 80 11.18 7.09 -3.13
N ASP A 81 10.30 8.06 -3.33
CA ASP A 81 9.63 8.81 -2.28
C ASP A 81 8.29 9.37 -2.79
N ALA A 82 7.42 9.76 -1.87
CA ALA A 82 6.05 10.18 -2.18
C ALA A 82 5.94 11.59 -2.79
N SER A 83 7.03 12.35 -2.87
CA SER A 83 7.06 13.73 -3.35
C SER A 83 7.73 13.89 -4.71
N SER A 84 8.57 12.93 -5.11
CA SER A 84 9.30 12.97 -6.38
C SER A 84 8.39 12.72 -7.58
N ASN A 85 8.70 13.36 -8.71
CA ASN A 85 8.06 13.04 -9.97
C ASN A 85 8.49 11.63 -10.40
N ILE A 86 7.53 10.75 -10.62
CA ILE A 86 7.80 9.36 -11.00
C ILE A 86 8.38 9.22 -12.42
N PHE A 87 8.33 10.28 -13.21
CA PHE A 87 8.83 10.33 -14.58
C PHE A 87 10.16 11.09 -14.73
N ASP A 88 10.87 11.37 -13.65
CA ASP A 88 12.14 12.14 -13.70
C ASP A 88 13.18 11.50 -14.62
N THR A 89 13.21 10.17 -14.72
CA THR A 89 14.16 9.43 -15.56
C THR A 89 13.64 9.14 -16.97
N ALA A 90 12.32 9.17 -17.18
CA ALA A 90 11.67 8.86 -18.44
C ALA A 90 10.46 9.78 -18.61
N LYS A 91 10.75 11.03 -19.04
CA LYS A 91 9.76 12.10 -19.12
C LYS A 91 8.54 11.72 -19.95
N GLU A 92 7.37 12.11 -19.45
CA GLU A 92 6.09 12.05 -20.13
C GLU A 92 5.64 13.46 -20.48
N TYR A 93 4.93 13.59 -21.59
CA TYR A 93 4.44 14.88 -22.09
C TYR A 93 2.95 14.77 -22.39
N TYR A 94 2.24 15.89 -22.22
CA TYR A 94 0.86 16.03 -22.66
C TYR A 94 0.73 15.91 -24.18
N ASP A 95 -0.43 15.42 -24.63
CA ASP A 95 -0.80 15.46 -26.03
C ASP A 95 -0.78 16.93 -26.53
N PRO A 96 -0.27 17.23 -27.72
CA PRO A 96 -0.32 18.58 -28.30
C PRO A 96 -1.72 19.13 -28.47
N ASN A 97 -2.72 18.24 -28.64
CA ASN A 97 -4.13 18.63 -28.71
C ASN A 97 -4.65 18.97 -27.31
N THR A 98 -5.01 20.24 -27.14
CA THR A 98 -5.44 20.82 -25.85
C THR A 98 -6.77 20.30 -25.32
N SER A 99 -7.50 19.51 -26.11
CA SER A 99 -8.74 18.85 -25.68
C SER A 99 -8.50 17.42 -25.16
N ILE A 100 -7.27 16.90 -25.25
CA ILE A 100 -6.93 15.56 -24.83
C ILE A 100 -6.38 15.59 -23.41
N HIS A 101 -7.06 14.90 -22.49
CA HIS A 101 -6.61 14.67 -21.13
C HIS A 101 -5.63 13.51 -21.06
N ALA A 102 -4.70 13.57 -20.11
CA ALA A 102 -3.83 12.46 -19.76
C ALA A 102 -4.33 11.83 -18.45
N TYR A 103 -4.69 10.55 -18.51
CA TYR A 103 -5.12 9.77 -17.35
C TYR A 103 -4.06 8.75 -16.98
N PHE A 104 -3.83 8.58 -15.69
CA PHE A 104 -2.88 7.60 -15.18
C PHE A 104 -3.50 6.73 -14.09
N MET A 105 -3.01 5.51 -13.99
CA MET A 105 -3.34 4.55 -12.97
C MET A 105 -2.12 3.71 -12.63
N GLY A 106 -2.02 3.27 -11.38
CA GLY A 106 -0.96 2.36 -10.96
C GLY A 106 -1.47 1.15 -10.20
N TYR A 107 -0.74 0.05 -10.32
CA TYR A 107 -1.03 -1.18 -9.61
C TYR A 107 0.22 -2.02 -9.33
N TYR A 108 0.11 -2.92 -8.37
CA TYR A 108 1.13 -3.90 -8.00
C TYR A 108 0.45 -5.17 -7.47
N PRO A 109 0.98 -6.37 -7.71
CA PRO A 109 2.12 -6.70 -8.56
C PRO A 109 1.79 -6.63 -10.05
N ALA A 110 2.79 -6.90 -10.90
CA ALA A 110 2.60 -6.97 -12.34
C ALA A 110 1.58 -8.06 -12.76
N GLY A 111 1.04 -7.91 -13.96
CA GLY A 111 0.08 -8.86 -14.52
C GLY A 111 -0.23 -8.59 -15.97
N THR A 112 -1.00 -9.50 -16.57
CA THR A 112 -1.45 -9.41 -17.96
C THR A 112 -2.84 -8.77 -18.02
N ILE A 113 -2.98 -7.70 -18.81
CA ILE A 113 -4.24 -7.00 -19.02
C ILE A 113 -5.06 -7.71 -20.11
N SER A 114 -6.35 -7.90 -19.85
CA SER A 114 -7.31 -8.44 -20.79
C SER A 114 -8.70 -7.81 -20.60
N GLY A 115 -9.60 -8.00 -21.57
CA GLY A 115 -10.91 -7.34 -21.59
C GLY A 115 -10.87 -5.96 -22.23
N ASN A 116 -12.00 -5.26 -22.22
CA ASN A 116 -12.16 -3.94 -22.83
C ASN A 116 -12.95 -3.01 -21.91
N GLY A 117 -12.69 -1.70 -21.99
CA GLY A 117 -13.41 -0.66 -21.25
C GLY A 117 -13.40 -0.91 -19.77
N VAL A 118 -14.57 -0.75 -19.14
CA VAL A 118 -14.75 -0.92 -17.69
C VAL A 118 -14.57 -2.36 -17.19
N ASP A 119 -14.56 -3.34 -18.08
CA ASP A 119 -14.41 -4.75 -17.76
C ASP A 119 -12.97 -5.25 -17.92
N GLN A 120 -12.02 -4.34 -18.19
CA GLN A 120 -10.61 -4.70 -18.21
C GLN A 120 -10.16 -5.23 -16.83
N ILE A 121 -9.44 -6.34 -16.89
CA ILE A 121 -8.86 -6.98 -15.70
C ILE A 121 -7.37 -7.21 -15.87
N ILE A 122 -6.68 -7.27 -14.74
CA ILE A 122 -5.31 -7.75 -14.63
C ILE A 122 -5.38 -9.18 -14.10
N THR A 123 -4.74 -10.11 -14.80
CA THR A 123 -4.41 -11.43 -14.26
C THR A 123 -2.98 -11.37 -13.77
N PHE A 124 -2.75 -11.65 -12.48
CA PHE A 124 -1.42 -11.53 -11.88
C PHE A 124 -0.43 -12.53 -12.49
N ASP A 125 0.76 -12.03 -12.84
CA ASP A 125 1.85 -12.80 -13.42
C ASP A 125 3.20 -12.34 -12.79
N PRO A 126 3.91 -13.20 -12.06
CA PRO A 126 3.58 -14.61 -11.83
C PRO A 126 2.31 -14.81 -10.99
N VAL A 127 1.67 -15.97 -11.17
CA VAL A 127 0.52 -16.37 -10.33
C VAL A 127 0.93 -16.37 -8.87
N LEU A 128 0.14 -15.70 -8.02
CA LEU A 128 0.41 -15.65 -6.60
C LEU A 128 0.18 -17.02 -5.98
N SER A 129 1.20 -17.57 -5.35
CA SER A 129 1.22 -18.96 -4.85
C SER A 129 1.16 -19.05 -3.32
N ASP A 130 1.34 -17.91 -2.65
CA ASP A 130 1.35 -17.79 -1.19
C ASP A 130 0.79 -16.44 -0.73
N CYS A 131 0.83 -16.18 0.56
CA CYS A 131 0.35 -14.96 1.17
C CYS A 131 1.47 -13.92 1.42
N SER A 132 2.58 -13.96 0.68
CA SER A 132 3.71 -13.03 0.89
C SER A 132 3.59 -11.71 0.13
N THR A 133 2.82 -11.69 -0.95
CA THR A 133 2.72 -10.54 -1.86
C THR A 133 1.50 -9.68 -1.56
N ASP A 134 1.74 -8.39 -1.37
CA ASP A 134 0.68 -7.40 -1.26
C ASP A 134 0.11 -7.01 -2.62
N ILE A 135 -1.09 -6.45 -2.64
CA ILE A 135 -1.72 -5.89 -3.83
C ILE A 135 -2.05 -4.43 -3.58
N LEU A 136 -1.52 -3.58 -4.46
CA LEU A 136 -1.73 -2.13 -4.41
C LEU A 136 -2.49 -1.66 -5.65
N TYR A 137 -3.34 -0.66 -5.46
CA TYR A 137 -4.13 -0.04 -6.52
C TYR A 137 -4.36 1.43 -6.22
N SER A 138 -4.08 2.32 -7.19
CA SER A 138 -4.21 3.77 -6.99
C SER A 138 -5.57 4.33 -7.39
N GLY A 139 -6.29 3.63 -8.26
CA GLY A 139 -7.38 4.24 -9.02
C GLY A 139 -6.87 5.11 -10.16
N GLU A 140 -7.80 5.65 -10.94
CA GLU A 140 -7.54 6.59 -12.03
C GLU A 140 -7.31 7.99 -11.48
N VAL A 141 -6.36 8.71 -12.08
CA VAL A 141 -6.10 10.14 -11.82
C VAL A 141 -6.08 10.88 -13.15
N ASP A 142 -6.90 11.91 -13.28
CA ASP A 142 -6.92 12.84 -14.40
C ASP A 142 -5.88 13.95 -14.17
N LEU A 143 -4.90 14.03 -15.04
CA LEU A 143 -3.86 15.05 -15.00
C LEU A 143 -4.23 16.31 -15.80
N GLY A 144 -5.42 16.35 -16.38
CA GLY A 144 -5.85 17.46 -17.22
C GLY A 144 -5.22 17.44 -18.62
N THR A 145 -5.17 18.59 -19.23
CA THR A 145 -4.66 18.80 -20.60
C THR A 145 -3.36 19.59 -20.60
N LYS A 146 -2.74 19.75 -21.77
CA LYS A 146 -1.56 20.62 -21.96
C LYS A 146 -1.80 22.06 -21.46
N GLU A 147 -2.99 22.63 -21.68
CA GLU A 147 -3.33 24.00 -21.26
C GLU A 147 -3.78 24.10 -19.81
N THR A 148 -4.38 23.03 -19.30
CA THR A 148 -4.92 22.98 -17.95
C THR A 148 -4.39 21.78 -17.17
N PRO A 149 -3.07 21.73 -16.89
CA PRO A 149 -2.48 20.61 -16.17
C PRO A 149 -2.96 20.60 -14.72
N THR A 150 -3.29 19.41 -14.20
CA THR A 150 -3.65 19.25 -12.79
C THR A 150 -2.43 19.45 -11.90
N ALA A 151 -2.48 20.48 -11.06
CA ALA A 151 -1.39 20.77 -10.13
C ALA A 151 -1.30 19.69 -9.03
N ASN A 152 -0.06 19.30 -8.67
CA ASN A 152 0.24 18.34 -7.61
C ASN A 152 -0.48 16.99 -7.77
N ALA A 153 -0.64 16.53 -9.01
CA ALA A 153 -1.25 15.23 -9.29
C ALA A 153 -0.47 14.11 -8.58
N LYS A 154 -1.22 13.18 -7.98
CA LYS A 154 -0.64 12.09 -7.19
C LYS A 154 -1.40 10.79 -7.35
N LEU A 155 -0.69 9.71 -7.65
CA LEU A 155 -1.21 8.35 -7.50
C LEU A 155 -1.16 7.95 -6.02
N THR A 156 -2.33 7.71 -5.45
CA THR A 156 -2.45 7.30 -4.04
C THR A 156 -2.82 5.83 -3.96
N PHE A 157 -1.84 4.98 -3.69
CA PHE A 157 -2.03 3.54 -3.62
C PHE A 157 -2.73 3.13 -2.33
N LYS A 158 -3.64 2.17 -2.46
CA LYS A 158 -4.35 1.54 -1.35
C LYS A 158 -4.02 0.06 -1.34
N HIS A 159 -3.84 -0.51 -0.15
CA HIS A 159 -3.73 -1.95 0.05
C HIS A 159 -5.09 -2.61 -0.21
N LYS A 160 -5.10 -3.65 -1.01
CA LYS A 160 -6.32 -4.39 -1.39
C LYS A 160 -6.49 -5.69 -0.61
N LEU A 161 -5.48 -6.09 0.15
CA LEU A 161 -5.50 -7.25 1.06
C LEU A 161 -5.53 -6.80 2.52
N ALA A 162 -5.76 -7.72 3.42
CA ALA A 162 -5.52 -7.56 4.85
C ALA A 162 -4.15 -8.11 5.21
N ARG A 163 -3.48 -7.47 6.16
CA ARG A 163 -2.18 -7.90 6.67
C ARG A 163 -2.33 -8.55 8.04
N ILE A 164 -1.79 -9.75 8.23
CA ILE A 164 -1.84 -10.46 9.52
C ILE A 164 -0.43 -10.85 9.95
N ASN A 165 -0.15 -10.65 11.23
CA ASN A 165 0.99 -11.24 11.92
C ASN A 165 0.53 -11.89 13.24
N PHE A 166 1.34 -12.80 13.77
CA PHE A 166 0.99 -13.62 14.91
C PHE A 166 1.95 -13.41 16.08
N VAL A 167 1.40 -13.45 17.29
CA VAL A 167 2.12 -13.42 18.56
C VAL A 167 1.66 -14.63 19.38
N PHE A 168 2.60 -15.34 20.01
CA PHE A 168 2.32 -16.59 20.72
C PHE A 168 2.52 -16.43 22.20
N VAL A 169 1.52 -16.82 22.98
CA VAL A 169 1.51 -16.64 24.43
C VAL A 169 1.17 -17.97 25.11
N GLN A 170 1.92 -18.29 26.15
CA GLN A 170 1.65 -19.41 27.04
C GLN A 170 0.59 -19.02 28.06
N GLY A 171 -0.56 -19.69 28.02
CA GLY A 171 -1.63 -19.58 29.01
C GLY A 171 -1.52 -20.65 30.11
N GLU A 172 -2.53 -20.69 30.94
CA GLU A 172 -2.60 -21.58 32.09
C GLU A 172 -2.57 -23.06 31.68
N GLY A 173 -1.73 -23.84 32.36
CA GLY A 173 -1.60 -25.28 32.14
C GLY A 173 -0.89 -25.69 30.85
N TYR A 174 -0.40 -24.75 30.05
CA TYR A 174 0.39 -25.09 28.86
C TYR A 174 1.86 -25.31 29.23
N PRO A 175 2.49 -26.37 28.71
CA PRO A 175 3.87 -26.68 29.05
C PRO A 175 4.85 -25.62 28.49
N THR A 176 5.90 -25.30 29.26
CA THR A 176 6.98 -24.42 28.85
C THR A 176 7.85 -25.01 27.74
N GLY A 177 8.53 -24.14 26.98
CA GLY A 177 9.53 -24.53 25.99
C GLY A 177 8.96 -25.16 24.72
N ASP A 178 7.68 -24.91 24.41
CA ASP A 178 7.09 -25.27 23.13
C ASP A 178 7.26 -24.15 22.12
N TYR A 179 7.21 -24.51 20.85
CA TYR A 179 7.38 -23.57 19.73
C TYR A 179 6.48 -23.94 18.55
N ILE A 180 6.21 -22.95 17.71
CA ILE A 180 5.37 -23.11 16.52
C ILE A 180 6.19 -23.73 15.38
N LYS A 181 5.65 -24.79 14.79
CA LYS A 181 6.20 -25.44 13.58
C LYS A 181 5.57 -24.89 12.31
N SER A 182 4.25 -24.72 12.28
CA SER A 182 3.56 -24.16 11.13
C SER A 182 2.23 -23.55 11.50
N ILE A 183 1.80 -22.60 10.69
CA ILE A 183 0.43 -22.05 10.70
C ILE A 183 -0.14 -22.13 9.29
N LYS A 184 -1.34 -22.67 9.19
CA LYS A 184 -2.16 -22.63 7.97
C LYS A 184 -3.41 -21.79 8.23
N ILE A 185 -3.78 -20.97 7.25
CA ILE A 185 -5.04 -20.22 7.26
C ILE A 185 -6.03 -20.92 6.34
N LYS A 186 -7.19 -21.23 6.88
CA LYS A 186 -8.32 -21.84 6.15
C LYS A 186 -9.33 -20.77 5.71
N SER A 187 -10.21 -21.17 4.81
CA SER A 187 -11.34 -20.37 4.33
C SER A 187 -10.96 -19.14 3.50
N ILE A 188 -9.73 -19.09 2.97
CA ILE A 188 -9.25 -18.04 2.08
C ILE A 188 -8.79 -18.61 0.75
N GLY A 189 -8.89 -17.80 -0.29
CA GLY A 189 -8.28 -18.03 -1.61
C GLY A 189 -7.13 -17.05 -1.87
N LEU A 190 -6.24 -17.43 -2.77
CA LEU A 190 -5.21 -16.53 -3.26
C LEU A 190 -5.78 -15.58 -4.33
N PRO A 191 -5.31 -14.33 -4.40
CA PRO A 191 -5.75 -13.39 -5.42
C PRO A 191 -5.48 -13.92 -6.82
N LYS A 192 -6.45 -13.77 -7.72
CA LYS A 192 -6.39 -14.24 -9.10
C LYS A 192 -6.34 -13.10 -10.10
N THR A 193 -7.32 -12.20 -10.03
CA THR A 193 -7.41 -11.04 -10.93
C THR A 193 -7.82 -9.80 -10.16
N MET A 194 -7.53 -8.64 -10.77
CA MET A 194 -7.99 -7.34 -10.29
C MET A 194 -8.66 -6.59 -11.43
N LYS A 195 -9.83 -5.99 -11.17
CA LYS A 195 -10.55 -5.15 -12.12
C LYS A 195 -9.88 -3.76 -12.17
N LEU A 196 -9.62 -3.24 -13.38
CA LEU A 196 -8.95 -1.94 -13.54
C LEU A 196 -9.84 -0.76 -13.16
N SER A 197 -11.15 -0.87 -13.33
CA SER A 197 -12.07 0.26 -13.07
C SER A 197 -12.21 0.62 -11.59
N ASP A 198 -12.05 -0.33 -10.66
CA ASP A 198 -12.29 -0.12 -9.22
C ASP A 198 -11.31 -0.84 -8.28
N GLY A 199 -10.38 -1.60 -8.84
CA GLY A 199 -9.42 -2.39 -8.09
C GLY A 199 -10.06 -3.53 -7.29
N SER A 200 -11.26 -3.98 -7.65
CA SER A 200 -11.88 -5.15 -7.02
C SER A 200 -11.13 -6.42 -7.38
N LEU A 201 -10.95 -7.29 -6.38
CA LEU A 201 -10.21 -8.54 -6.54
C LEU A 201 -11.16 -9.72 -6.74
N THR A 202 -10.74 -10.66 -7.57
CA THR A 202 -11.27 -12.03 -7.53
C THR A 202 -10.23 -12.95 -6.91
N PHE A 203 -10.70 -14.01 -6.28
CA PHE A 203 -9.86 -14.97 -5.59
C PHE A 203 -10.09 -16.37 -6.16
N ASN A 204 -9.08 -17.21 -6.08
CA ASN A 204 -9.24 -18.64 -6.28
C ASN A 204 -10.19 -19.22 -5.22
N ALA A 205 -10.72 -20.41 -5.46
CA ALA A 205 -11.46 -21.13 -4.42
C ALA A 205 -10.58 -21.32 -3.18
N ALA A 206 -11.21 -21.27 -2.00
CA ALA A 206 -10.50 -21.52 -0.75
C ALA A 206 -9.84 -22.90 -0.79
N VAL A 207 -8.58 -22.95 -0.31
CA VAL A 207 -7.82 -24.20 -0.24
C VAL A 207 -8.32 -25.02 0.94
N ALA A 208 -8.79 -26.24 0.70
CA ALA A 208 -9.40 -27.09 1.72
C ALA A 208 -8.47 -27.35 2.91
N ASP A 209 -7.18 -27.62 2.64
CA ASP A 209 -6.17 -27.87 3.66
C ASP A 209 -5.54 -26.60 4.24
N GLY A 210 -6.06 -25.42 3.83
CA GLY A 210 -5.51 -24.11 4.17
C GLY A 210 -4.25 -23.74 3.44
N ILE A 211 -3.86 -22.46 3.52
CA ILE A 211 -2.62 -21.93 2.96
C ILE A 211 -1.60 -21.81 4.08
N GLU A 212 -0.43 -22.39 3.91
CA GLU A 212 0.67 -22.29 4.89
C GLU A 212 1.28 -20.89 4.83
N VAL A 213 1.12 -20.13 5.91
CA VAL A 213 1.60 -18.74 6.03
C VAL A 213 2.82 -18.63 6.95
N LEU A 214 3.07 -19.66 7.73
CA LEU A 214 4.26 -19.79 8.55
C LEU A 214 4.73 -21.22 8.50
N LYS A 215 6.02 -21.40 8.15
CA LYS A 215 6.74 -22.64 8.25
C LYS A 215 8.05 -22.41 8.99
N ASN A 216 8.16 -22.99 10.16
CA ASN A 216 9.35 -22.86 10.99
C ASN A 216 10.27 -24.07 10.82
N THR A 217 11.49 -23.80 10.41
CA THR A 217 12.56 -24.80 10.29
C THR A 217 13.61 -24.69 11.39
N ASP A 218 13.43 -23.73 12.32
CA ASP A 218 14.36 -23.44 13.40
C ASP A 218 13.60 -23.50 14.74
N ASP A 219 13.89 -24.53 15.51
CA ASP A 219 13.22 -24.83 16.80
C ASP A 219 13.38 -23.74 17.86
N THR A 220 14.30 -22.79 17.66
CA THR A 220 14.52 -21.65 18.56
C THR A 220 13.64 -20.44 18.25
N LYS A 221 13.05 -20.41 17.06
CA LYS A 221 12.16 -19.33 16.63
C LYS A 221 10.71 -19.63 17.05
N PHE A 222 9.91 -18.57 17.14
CA PHE A 222 8.48 -18.63 17.42
C PHE A 222 8.14 -19.44 18.67
N THR A 223 8.94 -19.25 19.73
CA THR A 223 8.70 -19.89 21.02
C THR A 223 7.43 -19.36 21.65
N ILE A 224 6.63 -20.26 22.23
CA ILE A 224 5.45 -19.90 23.02
C ILE A 224 5.93 -19.44 24.38
N ILE A 225 5.75 -18.18 24.70
CA ILE A 225 6.32 -17.55 25.90
C ILE A 225 5.25 -17.17 26.92
N PRO A 226 5.60 -17.07 28.23
CA PRO A 226 4.65 -16.64 29.26
C PRO A 226 4.04 -15.26 29.00
N THR A 227 2.81 -15.09 29.43
CA THR A 227 2.11 -13.80 29.38
C THR A 227 2.92 -12.72 30.09
N GLY A 228 3.00 -11.53 29.50
CA GLY A 228 3.75 -10.38 30.03
C GLY A 228 5.21 -10.31 29.58
N THR A 229 5.69 -11.29 28.85
CA THR A 229 7.01 -11.22 28.19
C THR A 229 6.86 -10.59 26.80
N SER A 230 7.81 -9.73 26.40
CA SER A 230 7.79 -9.13 25.06
C SER A 230 8.00 -10.21 24.00
N THR A 231 7.09 -10.28 23.02
CA THR A 231 7.16 -11.23 21.91
C THR A 231 7.55 -10.51 20.63
N THR A 232 8.28 -11.18 19.75
CA THR A 232 8.47 -10.73 18.38
C THR A 232 7.32 -11.30 17.56
N ALA A 233 6.60 -10.44 16.84
CA ALA A 233 5.59 -10.88 15.90
C ALA A 233 6.25 -11.63 14.72
N THR A 234 5.50 -12.54 14.09
CA THR A 234 5.92 -13.20 12.86
C THR A 234 6.02 -12.22 11.70
N ASP A 235 6.66 -12.64 10.60
CA ASP A 235 6.47 -11.96 9.32
C ASP A 235 4.98 -11.92 8.96
N ALA A 236 4.59 -10.89 8.23
CA ALA A 236 3.19 -10.69 7.93
C ALA A 236 2.72 -11.50 6.72
N ALA A 237 1.52 -12.05 6.81
CA ALA A 237 0.81 -12.66 5.69
C ALA A 237 -0.24 -11.69 5.12
N MET A 238 -0.32 -11.63 3.78
CA MET A 238 -1.30 -10.85 3.03
C MET A 238 -2.47 -11.76 2.65
N ILE A 239 -3.65 -11.51 3.18
CA ILE A 239 -4.77 -12.44 3.07
C ILE A 239 -6.02 -11.80 2.48
N GLN A 240 -6.89 -12.67 1.94
CA GLN A 240 -8.20 -12.29 1.42
C GLN A 240 -9.03 -11.57 2.49
N PRO A 241 -9.49 -10.33 2.25
CA PRO A 241 -10.37 -9.63 3.16
C PRO A 241 -11.80 -10.18 3.13
N GLU A 242 -12.66 -9.67 4.02
CA GLU A 242 -14.09 -10.01 4.16
C GLU A 242 -14.35 -11.47 4.54
N GLN A 243 -13.36 -12.17 5.09
CA GLN A 243 -13.45 -13.55 5.54
C GLN A 243 -13.36 -13.66 7.07
N VAL A 244 -14.10 -14.61 7.63
CA VAL A 244 -13.84 -15.17 8.95
C VAL A 244 -12.83 -16.29 8.76
N ILE A 245 -11.63 -16.09 9.29
CA ILE A 245 -10.54 -17.05 9.08
C ILE A 245 -10.42 -18.04 10.23
N LYS A 246 -9.98 -19.25 9.91
CA LYS A 246 -9.62 -20.29 10.89
C LYS A 246 -8.16 -20.68 10.71
N LEU A 247 -7.53 -21.06 11.79
CA LEU A 247 -6.13 -21.45 11.83
C LEU A 247 -6.02 -22.93 12.17
N ASP A 248 -5.12 -23.61 11.46
CA ASP A 248 -4.51 -24.86 11.91
C ASP A 248 -3.07 -24.55 12.33
N ILE A 249 -2.75 -24.85 13.58
CA ILE A 249 -1.47 -24.51 14.19
C ILE A 249 -0.79 -25.80 14.64
N THR A 250 0.38 -26.05 14.14
CA THR A 250 1.22 -27.18 14.58
C THR A 250 2.34 -26.64 15.46
N THR A 251 2.43 -27.15 16.67
CA THR A 251 3.53 -26.92 17.60
C THR A 251 4.42 -28.16 17.70
N ASN A 252 5.51 -28.06 18.45
CA ASN A 252 6.33 -29.25 18.76
C ASN A 252 5.57 -30.31 19.59
N LYS A 253 4.56 -29.89 20.34
CA LYS A 253 3.82 -30.78 21.26
C LYS A 253 2.45 -31.22 20.77
N GLY A 254 1.97 -30.67 19.65
CA GLY A 254 0.67 -31.05 19.10
C GLY A 254 0.13 -30.13 18.03
N THR A 255 -1.05 -30.46 17.54
CA THR A 255 -1.77 -29.68 16.53
C THR A 255 -3.08 -29.18 17.09
N PHE A 256 -3.39 -27.94 16.83
CA PHE A 256 -4.63 -27.26 17.14
C PHE A 256 -5.32 -26.92 15.83
N SER A 257 -6.52 -27.43 15.60
CA SER A 257 -7.24 -27.27 14.35
C SER A 257 -8.48 -26.41 14.49
N ASP A 258 -8.86 -25.75 13.40
CA ASP A 258 -10.08 -24.96 13.26
C ASP A 258 -10.23 -23.84 14.30
N ILE A 259 -9.12 -23.24 14.73
CA ILE A 259 -9.14 -22.13 15.68
C ILE A 259 -9.64 -20.88 14.96
N GLU A 260 -10.84 -20.43 15.31
CA GLU A 260 -11.42 -19.21 14.75
C GLU A 260 -10.66 -17.98 15.26
N VAL A 261 -10.26 -17.12 14.32
CA VAL A 261 -9.64 -15.84 14.65
C VAL A 261 -10.72 -14.84 15.02
N LYS A 262 -10.66 -14.35 16.26
CA LYS A 262 -11.54 -13.29 16.75
C LYS A 262 -10.84 -11.94 16.58
N VAL A 263 -11.40 -11.08 15.73
CA VAL A 263 -10.95 -9.72 15.51
C VAL A 263 -11.91 -8.77 16.24
N GLY A 264 -11.47 -8.12 17.28
CA GLY A 264 -12.33 -7.21 18.05
C GLY A 264 -11.89 -7.06 19.49
N GLY A 265 -10.83 -6.32 19.73
CA GLY A 265 -10.59 -5.62 20.99
C GLY A 265 -11.02 -4.17 20.80
N ASN A 266 -11.97 -3.72 21.64
CA ASN A 266 -12.32 -2.32 21.92
C ASN A 266 -12.15 -1.31 20.79
N SER A 267 -13.08 -1.19 19.86
CA SER A 267 -13.38 0.02 19.09
C SER A 267 -13.67 -0.17 17.60
N ILE A 268 -13.66 -1.36 17.05
CA ILE A 268 -14.17 -1.56 15.68
C ILE A 268 -15.39 -2.46 15.79
N ASN A 269 -16.49 -1.95 15.28
CA ASN A 269 -17.78 -2.62 15.23
C ASN A 269 -17.73 -3.77 14.20
N THR A 270 -16.93 -4.78 14.46
CA THR A 270 -16.89 -6.00 13.65
C THR A 270 -17.94 -6.96 14.18
N THR A 271 -19.21 -6.63 13.92
CA THR A 271 -20.35 -7.50 14.23
C THR A 271 -20.17 -8.89 13.61
N ASP A 272 -19.33 -9.00 12.58
CA ASP A 272 -19.22 -10.17 11.73
C ASP A 272 -17.89 -10.93 11.86
N ASN A 273 -16.97 -10.49 12.72
CA ASN A 273 -15.64 -11.10 12.90
C ASN A 273 -14.81 -11.25 11.60
N LYS A 274 -15.05 -10.38 10.62
CA LYS A 274 -14.34 -10.37 9.34
C LYS A 274 -13.13 -9.44 9.36
N ILE A 275 -12.11 -9.80 8.59
CA ILE A 275 -10.95 -8.96 8.36
C ILE A 275 -11.19 -8.04 7.15
N GLU A 276 -10.75 -6.79 7.25
CA GLU A 276 -10.97 -5.75 6.27
C GLU A 276 -9.72 -5.48 5.42
N ALA A 277 -9.91 -5.11 4.16
CA ALA A 277 -8.82 -4.66 3.28
C ALA A 277 -8.13 -3.39 3.82
N GLY A 278 -6.82 -3.30 3.63
CA GLY A 278 -6.04 -2.15 4.06
C GLY A 278 -5.89 -2.01 5.58
N LYS A 279 -6.18 -3.06 6.33
CA LYS A 279 -5.97 -3.12 7.78
C LYS A 279 -4.89 -4.13 8.14
N GLN A 280 -4.19 -3.83 9.22
CA GLN A 280 -3.23 -4.75 9.82
C GLN A 280 -3.82 -5.33 11.10
N TYR A 281 -3.61 -6.64 11.29
CA TYR A 281 -4.08 -7.39 12.45
C TYR A 281 -2.90 -8.07 13.13
N THR A 282 -2.71 -7.81 14.41
CA THR A 282 -1.81 -8.59 15.25
C THR A 282 -2.64 -9.58 16.05
N ILE A 283 -2.54 -10.85 15.71
CA ILE A 283 -3.31 -11.93 16.31
C ILE A 283 -2.49 -12.57 17.41
N THR A 284 -2.89 -12.35 18.66
CA THR A 284 -2.31 -13.06 19.80
C THR A 284 -2.97 -14.42 19.97
N ILE A 285 -2.18 -15.47 19.90
CA ILE A 285 -2.61 -16.84 20.08
C ILE A 285 -2.18 -17.30 21.47
N THR A 286 -3.16 -17.60 22.34
CA THR A 286 -2.92 -18.07 23.70
C THR A 286 -3.18 -19.56 23.77
N PHE A 287 -2.18 -20.33 24.18
CA PHE A 287 -2.24 -21.78 24.36
C PHE A 287 -2.48 -22.11 25.84
N SER A 288 -3.55 -22.84 26.15
CA SER A 288 -3.89 -23.22 27.52
C SER A 288 -4.21 -24.72 27.59
N GLY A 289 -3.47 -25.47 28.35
CA GLY A 289 -3.67 -26.93 28.47
C GLY A 289 -3.64 -27.62 27.08
N LYS A 290 -4.80 -28.09 26.62
CA LYS A 290 -4.99 -28.71 25.30
C LYS A 290 -5.76 -27.82 24.32
N ALA A 291 -6.01 -26.57 24.66
CA ALA A 291 -6.78 -25.62 23.87
C ALA A 291 -5.92 -24.45 23.42
N ALA A 292 -6.30 -23.82 22.31
CA ALA A 292 -5.77 -22.54 21.90
C ALA A 292 -6.93 -21.57 21.64
N SER A 293 -6.74 -20.30 22.00
CA SER A 293 -7.68 -19.21 21.75
C SER A 293 -6.97 -18.04 21.07
N THR A 294 -7.73 -17.18 20.41
CA THR A 294 -7.19 -16.03 19.70
C THR A 294 -7.80 -14.73 20.22
N THR A 295 -7.00 -13.67 20.17
CA THR A 295 -7.46 -12.29 20.35
C THR A 295 -6.74 -11.45 19.30
N GLY A 296 -7.47 -10.64 18.53
CA GLY A 296 -6.90 -9.79 17.50
C GLY A 296 -6.97 -8.32 17.89
N ILE A 297 -5.90 -7.60 17.65
CA ILE A 297 -5.86 -6.13 17.66
C ILE A 297 -5.82 -5.67 16.22
N VAL A 298 -6.67 -4.70 15.88
CA VAL A 298 -6.76 -4.13 14.55
C VAL A 298 -6.08 -2.77 14.54
N GLU A 299 -5.21 -2.57 13.57
CA GLU A 299 -4.52 -1.31 13.35
C GLU A 299 -4.67 -0.90 11.89
N ALA A 300 -4.55 0.41 11.62
CA ALA A 300 -4.44 0.85 10.24
C ALA A 300 -3.11 0.36 9.65
N TRP A 301 -3.12 -0.13 8.44
CA TRP A 301 -1.91 -0.57 7.75
C TRP A 301 -0.98 0.63 7.53
N GLY A 302 0.25 0.55 8.02
CA GLY A 302 1.21 1.67 8.03
C GLY A 302 1.52 2.22 9.41
N THR A 303 0.82 1.78 10.47
CA THR A 303 1.11 2.14 11.85
C THR A 303 1.81 0.99 12.56
N SER A 304 3.13 1.05 12.75
CA SER A 304 3.76 0.21 13.75
C SER A 304 3.64 0.92 15.10
N ILE A 305 2.77 0.44 15.98
CA ILE A 305 2.80 0.84 17.37
C ILE A 305 3.86 -0.03 18.04
N ALA A 306 4.95 0.59 18.45
CA ALA A 306 5.79 0.03 19.49
C ALA A 306 4.92 0.03 20.76
N GLY A 307 4.40 -1.13 21.12
CA GLY A 307 3.64 -1.30 22.36
C GLY A 307 4.55 -1.01 23.54
N SER A 308 4.50 0.19 24.11
CA SER A 308 4.95 0.44 25.45
C SER A 308 3.82 0.03 26.39
N SER A 309 3.86 -1.17 26.94
CA SER A 309 3.09 -1.51 28.13
C SER A 309 3.77 -0.81 29.30
N ASN A 310 3.21 0.31 29.75
CA ASN A 310 3.46 0.76 31.11
C ASN A 310 2.64 -0.14 32.02
N ALA A 311 3.31 -1.02 32.74
CA ALA A 311 2.76 -1.65 33.92
C ALA A 311 2.77 -0.60 35.04
N GLU A 312 1.62 -0.26 35.60
CA GLU A 312 1.43 0.11 36.98
C GLU A 312 0.78 -1.03 37.74
#